data_e976ae4050b10dce86f9691d245eb1cc
#
_entry.id   e976ae4050b10dce86f9691d245eb1cc
#
_cell.length_a   1.000
_cell.length_b   1.000
_cell.length_c   1.000
_cell.angle_alpha   90.00
_cell.angle_beta   90.00
_cell.angle_gamma   90.00
#
_symmetry.space_group_name_H-M   'P 1'
#
loop_
_entity.id
_entity.type
_entity.pdbx_description
1 polymer ?
#
loop_
_entity_poly.entity_id
_entity_poly.type
_entity_poly.pdbx_seq_one_letter_code
_entity_poly.pdbx_strand_id
1 'polypeptide(L)'
;MILETARLRLREMEDGDFPALCRMLQDPVVMYAYEHAFSDQEAWDWLHNQQRRYSRDGFGLWAVVEKATGEMVGQCGITWQSVGDDRQMPEVGYLLERAAWHKGYATEAAQACRDYAFDTLGFQEVCSIIRDNNLPSQAVARRNGMTPRGTLVKHYYGMDMPHLIFTVRRTELEKEKWNGVADSAIDKQ
;
A
#
# COMPACT_ATOMS: atom_id res chain seq x y z
N MET A 1 -10.00 -14.47 -3.99
CA MET A 1 -8.60 -14.33 -3.51
C MET A 1 -7.80 -13.70 -4.63
N ILE A 2 -7.04 -12.64 -4.35
CA ILE A 2 -6.24 -11.89 -5.36
C ILE A 2 -4.77 -12.28 -5.24
N LEU A 3 -4.20 -12.22 -4.03
CA LEU A 3 -2.80 -12.50 -3.74
C LEU A 3 -2.66 -13.39 -2.51
N GLU A 4 -1.61 -14.18 -2.47
CA GLU A 4 -1.20 -14.96 -1.31
C GLU A 4 0.31 -14.84 -1.10
N THR A 5 0.71 -14.62 0.15
CA THR A 5 2.10 -14.54 0.58
C THR A 5 2.41 -15.65 1.59
N ALA A 6 3.57 -15.63 2.22
CA ALA A 6 3.91 -16.60 3.26
C ALA A 6 2.92 -16.57 4.42
N ARG A 7 2.52 -15.39 4.89
CA ARG A 7 1.70 -15.21 6.11
C ARG A 7 0.34 -14.57 5.85
N LEU A 8 0.10 -13.99 4.67
CA LEU A 8 -1.05 -13.15 4.38
C LEU A 8 -1.84 -13.66 3.17
N ARG A 9 -3.15 -13.38 3.16
CA ARG A 9 -4.03 -13.45 2.00
C ARG A 9 -4.63 -12.08 1.74
N LEU A 10 -4.64 -11.66 0.49
CA LEU A 10 -5.29 -10.43 0.05
C LEU A 10 -6.49 -10.79 -0.81
N ARG A 11 -7.65 -10.26 -0.45
CA ARG A 11 -8.92 -10.45 -1.17
C ARG A 11 -9.69 -9.14 -1.24
N GLU A 12 -10.65 -9.05 -2.12
CA GLU A 12 -11.60 -7.96 -2.12
C GLU A 12 -12.29 -7.84 -0.77
N MET A 13 -12.58 -6.59 -0.37
CA MET A 13 -13.32 -6.31 0.85
C MET A 13 -14.82 -6.49 0.63
N GLU A 14 -15.47 -7.03 1.64
CA GLU A 14 -16.90 -7.26 1.71
C GLU A 14 -17.52 -6.41 2.84
N ASP A 15 -18.85 -6.25 2.85
CA ASP A 15 -19.54 -5.49 3.91
C ASP A 15 -19.27 -6.09 5.31
N GLY A 16 -19.05 -7.40 5.38
CA GLY A 16 -18.66 -8.08 6.62
C GLY A 16 -17.30 -7.66 7.18
N ASP A 17 -16.45 -7.00 6.40
CA ASP A 17 -15.15 -6.47 6.85
C ASP A 17 -15.28 -5.12 7.58
N PHE A 18 -16.45 -4.50 7.58
CA PHE A 18 -16.67 -3.19 8.18
C PHE A 18 -16.16 -3.08 9.64
N PRO A 19 -16.43 -4.06 10.55
CA PRO A 19 -15.89 -3.97 11.90
C PRO A 19 -14.35 -3.98 11.96
N ALA A 20 -13.69 -4.72 11.05
CA ALA A 20 -12.23 -4.74 10.96
C ALA A 20 -11.68 -3.42 10.40
N LEU A 21 -12.34 -2.83 9.40
CA LEU A 21 -12.02 -1.51 8.90
C LEU A 21 -12.13 -0.43 9.97
N CYS A 22 -13.20 -0.47 10.79
CA CYS A 22 -13.38 0.49 11.87
C CYS A 22 -12.24 0.42 12.89
N ARG A 23 -11.70 -0.76 13.21
CA ARG A 23 -10.53 -0.86 14.11
C ARG A 23 -9.31 -0.07 13.62
N MET A 24 -9.18 0.14 12.30
CA MET A 24 -8.09 0.92 11.70
C MET A 24 -8.50 2.37 11.47
N LEU A 25 -9.61 2.57 10.75
CA LEU A 25 -10.00 3.89 10.26
C LEU A 25 -10.53 4.81 11.38
N GLN A 26 -10.93 4.23 12.52
CA GLN A 26 -11.41 4.97 13.69
C GLN A 26 -10.37 5.06 14.82
N ASP A 27 -9.19 4.45 14.66
CA ASP A 27 -8.08 4.64 15.60
C ASP A 27 -7.29 5.91 15.25
N PRO A 28 -7.31 6.97 16.09
CA PRO A 28 -6.60 8.21 15.80
C PRO A 28 -5.08 8.03 15.73
N VAL A 29 -4.53 6.98 16.35
CA VAL A 29 -3.11 6.65 16.26
C VAL A 29 -2.76 6.06 14.90
N VAL A 30 -3.64 5.25 14.33
CA VAL A 30 -3.48 4.69 12.97
C VAL A 30 -3.67 5.79 11.92
N MET A 31 -4.68 6.65 12.14
CA MET A 31 -5.13 7.66 11.19
C MET A 31 -4.38 9.00 11.28
N TYR A 32 -3.31 9.11 12.07
CA TYR A 32 -2.60 10.37 12.27
C TYR A 32 -2.09 11.03 10.96
N ALA A 33 -1.79 10.21 9.94
CA ALA A 33 -1.36 10.72 8.64
C ALA A 33 -2.52 11.15 7.73
N TYR A 34 -3.76 10.82 8.11
CA TYR A 34 -5.01 11.14 7.41
C TYR A 34 -5.79 12.31 8.02
N GLU A 35 -5.24 12.98 9.05
CA GLU A 35 -5.81 14.12 9.78
C GLU A 35 -6.78 13.77 10.90
N HIS A 36 -7.72 12.86 10.71
CA HIS A 36 -8.68 12.45 11.73
C HIS A 36 -9.06 10.98 11.60
N ALA A 37 -9.54 10.43 12.68
CA ALA A 37 -10.20 9.14 12.70
C ALA A 37 -11.60 9.27 12.08
N PHE A 38 -11.97 8.29 11.23
CA PHE A 38 -13.22 8.32 10.49
C PHE A 38 -14.44 8.08 11.39
N SER A 39 -15.56 8.68 11.06
CA SER A 39 -16.88 8.29 11.51
C SER A 39 -17.30 6.97 10.84
N ASP A 40 -18.40 6.36 11.33
CA ASP A 40 -18.99 5.17 10.72
C ASP A 40 -19.37 5.42 9.25
N GLN A 41 -19.93 6.59 8.95
CA GLN A 41 -20.30 6.96 7.57
C GLN A 41 -19.09 7.03 6.65
N GLU A 42 -18.00 7.67 7.10
CA GLU A 42 -16.75 7.78 6.32
C GLU A 42 -16.12 6.41 6.11
N ALA A 43 -16.18 5.52 7.12
CA ALA A 43 -15.67 4.15 6.99
C ALA A 43 -16.51 3.32 5.99
N TRP A 44 -17.84 3.46 5.99
CA TRP A 44 -18.71 2.86 4.98
C TRP A 44 -18.43 3.40 3.58
N ASP A 45 -18.30 4.72 3.44
CA ASP A 45 -17.99 5.36 2.16
C ASP A 45 -16.62 4.90 1.62
N TRP A 46 -15.65 4.71 2.52
CA TRP A 46 -14.34 4.15 2.19
C TRP A 46 -14.45 2.71 1.64
N LEU A 47 -15.17 1.83 2.34
CA LEU A 47 -15.40 0.44 1.92
C LEU A 47 -16.08 0.38 0.55
N HIS A 48 -17.21 1.06 0.39
CA HIS A 48 -17.93 1.10 -0.89
C HIS A 48 -17.11 1.70 -2.02
N ASN A 49 -16.21 2.66 -1.70
CA ASN A 49 -15.31 3.20 -2.70
C ASN A 49 -14.30 2.15 -3.19
N GLN A 50 -13.80 1.27 -2.32
CA GLN A 50 -12.94 0.18 -2.76
C GLN A 50 -13.72 -0.83 -3.63
N GLN A 51 -14.94 -1.20 -3.25
CA GLN A 51 -15.79 -2.08 -4.05
C GLN A 51 -16.08 -1.50 -5.44
N ARG A 52 -16.33 -0.18 -5.53
CA ARG A 52 -16.47 0.51 -6.84
C ARG A 52 -15.18 0.46 -7.66
N ARG A 53 -14.00 0.58 -7.03
CA ARG A 53 -12.69 0.47 -7.71
C ARG A 53 -12.48 -0.91 -8.30
N TYR A 54 -12.82 -1.99 -7.59
CA TYR A 54 -12.71 -3.35 -8.13
C TYR A 54 -13.50 -3.51 -9.42
N SER A 55 -14.72 -2.97 -9.47
CA SER A 55 -15.57 -3.05 -10.66
C SER A 55 -15.10 -2.13 -11.81
N ARG A 56 -14.56 -0.93 -11.49
CA ARG A 56 -14.16 0.07 -12.47
C ARG A 56 -12.76 -0.15 -13.01
N ASP A 57 -11.80 -0.42 -12.11
CA ASP A 57 -10.36 -0.43 -12.39
C ASP A 57 -9.81 -1.87 -12.45
N GLY A 58 -10.53 -2.86 -11.93
CA GLY A 58 -10.07 -4.24 -11.77
C GLY A 58 -9.18 -4.45 -10.55
N PHE A 59 -8.91 -3.38 -9.77
CA PHE A 59 -8.10 -3.41 -8.55
C PHE A 59 -8.52 -2.29 -7.58
N GLY A 60 -8.02 -2.34 -6.35
CA GLY A 60 -8.27 -1.38 -5.29
C GLY A 60 -7.45 -1.74 -4.06
N LEU A 61 -7.80 -1.20 -2.89
CA LEU A 61 -7.24 -1.69 -1.63
C LEU A 61 -7.99 -2.96 -1.23
N TRP A 62 -7.26 -4.04 -1.00
CA TRP A 62 -7.78 -5.35 -0.60
C TRP A 62 -7.67 -5.55 0.90
N ALA A 63 -8.52 -6.38 1.47
CA ALA A 63 -8.38 -6.88 2.84
C ALA A 63 -7.09 -7.69 2.95
N VAL A 64 -6.26 -7.36 3.94
CA VAL A 64 -5.09 -8.15 4.35
C VAL A 64 -5.51 -9.06 5.49
N VAL A 65 -5.57 -10.36 5.22
CA VAL A 65 -5.99 -11.39 6.17
C VAL A 65 -4.78 -12.19 6.63
N GLU A 66 -4.56 -12.27 7.93
CA GLU A 66 -3.52 -13.11 8.54
C GLU A 66 -3.92 -14.58 8.42
N LYS A 67 -3.10 -15.42 7.81
CA LYS A 67 -3.41 -16.85 7.59
C LYS A 67 -3.57 -17.64 8.88
N ALA A 68 -2.81 -17.29 9.90
CA ALA A 68 -2.81 -18.02 11.17
C ALA A 68 -4.11 -17.88 11.95
N THR A 69 -4.75 -16.71 11.87
CA THR A 69 -5.96 -16.39 12.63
C THR A 69 -7.22 -16.36 11.75
N GLY A 70 -7.07 -16.11 10.45
CA GLY A 70 -8.16 -15.83 9.54
C GLY A 70 -8.75 -14.41 9.69
N GLU A 71 -8.15 -13.55 10.51
CA GLU A 71 -8.64 -12.21 10.77
C GLU A 71 -8.07 -11.19 9.77
N MET A 72 -8.89 -10.21 9.41
CA MET A 72 -8.45 -9.04 8.67
C MET A 72 -7.66 -8.12 9.61
N VAL A 73 -6.38 -7.90 9.28
CA VAL A 73 -5.43 -7.11 10.07
C VAL A 73 -5.05 -5.79 9.39
N GLY A 74 -5.55 -5.56 8.19
CA GLY A 74 -5.22 -4.36 7.44
C GLY A 74 -5.83 -4.33 6.05
N GLN A 75 -5.43 -3.32 5.31
CA GLN A 75 -5.71 -3.20 3.87
C GLN A 75 -4.40 -2.88 3.13
N CYS A 76 -4.24 -3.42 1.93
CA CYS A 76 -3.14 -3.13 1.03
C CYS A 76 -3.59 -3.38 -0.41
N GLY A 77 -3.12 -2.59 -1.35
CA GLY A 77 -3.49 -2.78 -2.74
C GLY A 77 -2.99 -1.69 -3.66
N ILE A 78 -3.63 -1.57 -4.80
CA ILE A 78 -3.26 -0.65 -5.86
C ILE A 78 -4.42 0.29 -6.13
N THR A 79 -4.13 1.59 -6.28
CA THR A 79 -5.13 2.60 -6.64
C THR A 79 -4.54 3.62 -7.61
N TRP A 80 -5.37 4.19 -8.47
CA TRP A 80 -4.95 5.35 -9.26
C TRP A 80 -4.87 6.59 -8.38
N GLN A 81 -3.74 7.31 -8.49
CA GLN A 81 -3.51 8.57 -7.78
C GLN A 81 -2.95 9.64 -8.70
N SER A 82 -3.42 10.86 -8.51
CA SER A 82 -2.81 12.03 -9.15
C SER A 82 -1.49 12.37 -8.47
N VAL A 83 -0.46 12.55 -9.27
CA VAL A 83 0.89 12.94 -8.81
C VAL A 83 1.30 14.34 -9.31
N GLY A 84 0.32 15.16 -9.65
CA GLY A 84 0.49 16.50 -10.24
C GLY A 84 0.44 16.48 -11.77
N ASP A 85 0.31 17.68 -12.38
CA ASP A 85 0.35 17.91 -13.83
C ASP A 85 -0.53 16.93 -14.65
N ASP A 86 -1.75 16.67 -14.18
CA ASP A 86 -2.72 15.72 -14.76
C ASP A 86 -2.20 14.28 -14.92
N ARG A 87 -1.06 13.95 -14.31
CA ARG A 87 -0.48 12.62 -14.36
C ARG A 87 -1.11 11.72 -13.31
N GLN A 88 -1.58 10.55 -13.75
CA GLN A 88 -2.03 9.47 -12.88
C GLN A 88 -0.96 8.38 -12.76
N MET A 89 -0.75 7.86 -11.55
CA MET A 89 0.14 6.73 -11.30
C MET A 89 -0.56 5.65 -10.47
N PRO A 90 -0.25 4.36 -10.70
CA PRO A 90 -0.69 3.30 -9.81
C PRO A 90 0.08 3.41 -8.49
N GLU A 91 -0.65 3.61 -7.40
CA GLU A 91 -0.11 3.70 -6.04
C GLU A 91 -0.25 2.37 -5.32
N VAL A 92 0.83 1.88 -4.73
CA VAL A 92 0.79 0.81 -3.72
C VAL A 92 0.53 1.46 -2.36
N GLY A 93 -0.71 1.31 -1.87
CA GLY A 93 -1.17 1.84 -0.59
C GLY A 93 -1.33 0.73 0.45
N TYR A 94 -1.09 1.03 1.72
CA TYR A 94 -1.22 0.10 2.85
C TYR A 94 -1.58 0.81 4.14
N LEU A 95 -2.42 0.17 4.94
CA LEU A 95 -2.77 0.59 6.30
C LEU A 95 -3.07 -0.68 7.12
N LEU A 96 -2.47 -0.79 8.30
CA LEU A 96 -2.69 -1.92 9.21
C LEU A 96 -3.22 -1.44 10.55
N GLU A 97 -4.04 -2.28 11.19
CA GLU A 97 -4.42 -2.07 12.59
C GLU A 97 -3.17 -2.07 13.49
N ARG A 98 -3.25 -1.35 14.61
CA ARG A 98 -2.11 -1.15 15.50
C ARG A 98 -1.54 -2.46 16.07
N ALA A 99 -2.41 -3.44 16.34
CA ALA A 99 -2.00 -4.77 16.82
C ALA A 99 -1.16 -5.58 15.81
N ALA A 100 -1.22 -5.21 14.53
CA ALA A 100 -0.47 -5.85 13.44
C ALA A 100 0.85 -5.14 13.10
N TRP A 101 1.18 -4.03 13.78
CA TRP A 101 2.41 -3.30 13.55
C TRP A 101 3.65 -4.09 14.02
N HIS A 102 4.81 -3.72 13.50
CA HIS A 102 6.13 -4.32 13.80
C HIS A 102 6.28 -5.82 13.48
N LYS A 103 5.27 -6.43 12.85
CA LYS A 103 5.30 -7.84 12.40
C LYS A 103 5.83 -8.01 10.96
N GLY A 104 6.10 -6.90 10.25
CA GLY A 104 6.56 -6.89 8.86
C GLY A 104 5.46 -7.08 7.81
N TYR A 105 4.20 -7.16 8.21
CA TYR A 105 3.06 -7.41 7.31
C TYR A 105 2.87 -6.33 6.26
N ALA A 106 3.07 -5.05 6.60
CA ALA A 106 2.96 -3.97 5.63
C ALA A 106 3.98 -4.12 4.49
N THR A 107 5.22 -4.49 4.81
CA THR A 107 6.28 -4.73 3.81
C THR A 107 5.94 -5.94 2.95
N GLU A 108 5.53 -7.05 3.56
CA GLU A 108 5.16 -8.29 2.86
C GLU A 108 3.99 -8.07 1.89
N ALA A 109 2.93 -7.40 2.34
CA ALA A 109 1.78 -7.09 1.51
C ALA A 109 2.11 -6.10 0.39
N ALA A 110 2.87 -5.04 0.69
CA ALA A 110 3.27 -4.02 -0.29
C ALA A 110 4.16 -4.61 -1.40
N GLN A 111 5.10 -5.50 -1.06
CA GLN A 111 5.92 -6.20 -2.04
C GLN A 111 5.08 -7.08 -2.96
N ALA A 112 4.14 -7.85 -2.41
CA ALA A 112 3.23 -8.67 -3.21
C ALA A 112 2.35 -7.82 -4.13
N CYS A 113 1.83 -6.68 -3.66
CA CYS A 113 1.05 -5.75 -4.49
C CYS A 113 1.89 -5.11 -5.59
N ARG A 114 3.14 -4.70 -5.29
CA ARG A 114 4.08 -4.18 -6.30
C ARG A 114 4.36 -5.22 -7.39
N ASP A 115 4.68 -6.45 -7.00
CA ASP A 115 4.98 -7.52 -7.94
C ASP A 115 3.75 -7.86 -8.79
N TYR A 116 2.56 -7.88 -8.20
CA TYR A 116 1.30 -8.02 -8.93
C TYR A 116 1.05 -6.88 -9.93
N ALA A 117 1.36 -5.65 -9.54
CA ALA A 117 1.26 -4.48 -10.43
C ALA A 117 2.15 -4.64 -11.66
N PHE A 118 3.36 -5.17 -11.50
CA PHE A 118 4.30 -5.39 -12.59
C PHE A 118 3.99 -6.63 -13.42
N ASP A 119 3.73 -7.76 -12.77
CA ASP A 119 3.68 -9.06 -13.43
C ASP A 119 2.28 -9.40 -13.98
N THR A 120 1.22 -8.93 -13.31
CA THR A 120 -0.17 -9.21 -13.69
C THR A 120 -0.83 -8.03 -14.39
N LEU A 121 -0.69 -6.81 -13.85
CA LEU A 121 -1.32 -5.62 -14.42
C LEU A 121 -0.45 -4.96 -15.51
N GLY A 122 0.82 -5.34 -15.66
CA GLY A 122 1.71 -4.87 -16.72
C GLY A 122 2.23 -3.45 -16.54
N PHE A 123 2.07 -2.85 -15.35
CA PHE A 123 2.61 -1.53 -15.06
C PHE A 123 4.14 -1.53 -15.11
N GLN A 124 4.72 -0.42 -15.53
CA GLN A 124 6.19 -0.27 -15.63
C GLN A 124 6.76 0.52 -14.45
N GLU A 125 5.93 1.27 -13.76
CA GLU A 125 6.28 2.09 -12.60
C GLU A 125 5.11 2.12 -11.64
N VAL A 126 5.39 2.05 -10.34
CA VAL A 126 4.41 2.25 -9.27
C VAL A 126 4.93 3.28 -8.29
N CYS A 127 4.01 3.92 -7.56
CA CYS A 127 4.36 4.89 -6.52
C CYS A 127 3.77 4.51 -5.16
N SER A 128 4.21 5.22 -4.12
CA SER A 128 3.54 5.38 -2.83
C SER A 128 3.64 6.85 -2.43
N ILE A 129 2.52 7.49 -2.12
CA ILE A 129 2.44 8.91 -1.76
C ILE A 129 2.33 8.98 -0.24
N ILE A 130 3.39 9.44 0.41
CA ILE A 130 3.55 9.30 1.85
C ILE A 130 3.78 10.69 2.47
N ARG A 131 2.99 11.04 3.48
CA ARG A 131 3.18 12.27 4.25
C ARG A 131 4.62 12.38 4.74
N ASP A 132 5.20 13.56 4.67
CA ASP A 132 6.62 13.83 4.93
C ASP A 132 7.08 13.44 6.34
N ASN A 133 6.17 13.44 7.31
CA ASN A 133 6.44 13.04 8.70
C ASN A 133 6.06 11.57 9.00
N ASN A 134 5.51 10.81 8.03
CA ASN A 134 5.16 9.40 8.22
C ASN A 134 6.38 8.47 7.97
N LEU A 135 7.35 8.52 8.90
CA LEU A 135 8.59 7.75 8.80
C LEU A 135 8.37 6.23 8.73
N PRO A 136 7.42 5.62 9.47
CA PRO A 136 7.14 4.19 9.33
C PRO A 136 6.73 3.78 7.92
N SER A 137 5.81 4.50 7.28
CA SER A 137 5.38 4.23 5.89
C SER A 137 6.52 4.46 4.89
N GLN A 138 7.35 5.50 5.08
CA GLN A 138 8.55 5.71 4.26
C GLN A 138 9.53 4.54 4.37
N ALA A 139 9.70 3.96 5.55
CA ALA A 139 10.54 2.78 5.73
C ALA A 139 9.99 1.55 5.00
N VAL A 140 8.67 1.36 4.96
CA VAL A 140 8.02 0.31 4.15
C VAL A 140 8.26 0.57 2.66
N ALA A 141 8.07 1.79 2.16
CA ALA A 141 8.31 2.14 0.76
C ALA A 141 9.77 1.84 0.35
N ARG A 142 10.75 2.19 1.18
CA ARG A 142 12.17 1.86 0.91
C ARG A 142 12.41 0.35 0.86
N ARG A 143 11.84 -0.44 1.79
CA ARG A 143 11.93 -1.91 1.76
C ARG A 143 11.21 -2.52 0.56
N ASN A 144 10.26 -1.78 -0.01
CA ASN A 144 9.58 -2.13 -1.26
C ASN A 144 10.39 -1.74 -2.52
N GLY A 145 11.65 -1.31 -2.38
CA GLY A 145 12.54 -0.91 -3.46
C GLY A 145 12.28 0.50 -3.98
N MET A 146 11.43 1.28 -3.32
CA MET A 146 11.08 2.62 -3.78
C MET A 146 12.05 3.68 -3.25
N THR A 147 12.30 4.70 -4.09
CA THR A 147 13.07 5.90 -3.72
C THR A 147 12.21 7.15 -3.86
N PRO A 148 12.42 8.19 -3.02
CA PRO A 148 11.70 9.45 -3.15
C PRO A 148 12.17 10.19 -4.42
N ARG A 149 11.23 10.54 -5.31
CA ARG A 149 11.51 11.20 -6.61
C ARG A 149 10.67 12.43 -6.87
N GLY A 150 9.83 12.83 -5.93
CA GLY A 150 9.01 14.01 -6.06
C GLY A 150 8.33 14.37 -4.77
N THR A 151 7.66 15.51 -4.78
CA THR A 151 6.84 16.01 -3.69
C THR A 151 5.53 16.52 -4.25
N LEU A 152 4.48 16.45 -3.45
CA LEU A 152 3.22 17.13 -3.71
C LEU A 152 2.62 17.62 -2.39
N VAL A 153 1.80 18.65 -2.46
CA VAL A 153 1.03 19.13 -1.33
C VAL A 153 -0.42 18.72 -1.54
N LYS A 154 -0.96 17.97 -0.58
CA LYS A 154 -2.39 17.67 -0.54
C LYS A 154 -3.06 18.66 0.41
N HIS A 155 -4.19 19.20 -0.03
CA HIS A 155 -5.00 20.13 0.75
C HIS A 155 -6.17 19.36 1.35
N TYR A 156 -6.13 19.12 2.66
CA TYR A 156 -7.23 18.47 3.38
C TYR A 156 -7.70 19.34 4.53
N TYR A 157 -9.01 19.50 4.68
CA TYR A 157 -9.65 20.20 5.82
C TYR A 157 -9.01 21.54 6.18
N GLY A 158 -8.55 22.29 5.16
CA GLY A 158 -7.93 23.61 5.33
C GLY A 158 -6.46 23.57 5.75
N MET A 159 -5.80 22.41 5.70
CA MET A 159 -4.36 22.28 5.97
C MET A 159 -3.60 21.78 4.75
N ASP A 160 -2.42 22.35 4.54
CA ASP A 160 -1.46 21.88 3.55
C ASP A 160 -0.63 20.75 4.13
N MET A 161 -0.68 19.59 3.47
CA MET A 161 0.09 18.42 3.86
C MET A 161 1.13 18.06 2.81
N PRO A 162 2.41 18.33 3.08
CA PRO A 162 3.49 17.88 2.22
C PRO A 162 3.57 16.34 2.19
N HIS A 163 3.71 15.80 0.98
CA HIS A 163 3.91 14.38 0.74
C HIS A 163 5.13 14.16 -0.14
N LEU A 164 5.84 13.08 0.13
CA LEU A 164 6.88 12.55 -0.74
C LEU A 164 6.27 11.52 -1.69
N ILE A 165 6.66 11.58 -2.96
CA ILE A 165 6.31 10.58 -3.96
C ILE A 165 7.47 9.59 -4.05
N PHE A 166 7.29 8.41 -3.49
CA PHE A 166 8.21 7.29 -3.65
C PHE A 166 7.85 6.52 -4.91
N THR A 167 8.82 6.16 -5.73
CA THR A 167 8.58 5.36 -6.94
C THR A 167 9.60 4.25 -7.10
N VAL A 168 9.22 3.21 -7.84
CA VAL A 168 10.10 2.16 -8.32
C VAL A 168 9.64 1.73 -9.71
N ARG A 169 10.62 1.48 -10.61
CA ARG A 169 10.39 0.91 -11.94
C ARG A 169 10.68 -0.58 -11.95
N ARG A 170 9.95 -1.31 -12.77
CA ARG A 170 10.16 -2.75 -12.98
C ARG A 170 11.62 -3.06 -13.31
N THR A 171 12.21 -2.30 -14.25
CA THR A 171 13.59 -2.47 -14.70
C THR A 171 14.65 -2.23 -13.63
N GLU A 172 14.34 -1.47 -12.58
CA GLU A 172 15.26 -1.23 -11.46
C GLU A 172 15.36 -2.48 -10.60
N LEU A 173 14.22 -3.12 -10.28
CA LEU A 173 14.20 -4.37 -9.52
C LEU A 173 14.83 -5.54 -10.27
N GLU A 174 14.67 -5.60 -11.58
CA GLU A 174 15.31 -6.63 -12.42
C GLU A 174 16.83 -6.51 -12.37
N LYS A 175 17.38 -5.29 -12.42
CA LYS A 175 18.82 -5.04 -12.28
C LYS A 175 19.36 -5.41 -10.90
N GLU A 176 18.63 -5.09 -9.83
CA GLU A 176 19.04 -5.47 -8.47
C GLU A 176 19.10 -6.99 -8.30
N LYS A 177 18.09 -7.72 -8.81
CA LYS A 177 18.10 -9.19 -8.82
C LYS A 177 19.29 -9.77 -9.59
N TRP A 178 19.62 -9.20 -10.74
CA TRP A 178 20.76 -9.63 -11.57
C TRP A 178 22.10 -9.41 -10.87
N ASN A 179 22.31 -8.23 -10.28
CA ASN A 179 23.55 -7.91 -9.57
C ASN A 179 23.73 -8.78 -8.32
N GLY A 180 22.65 -9.05 -7.55
CA GLY A 180 22.70 -9.93 -6.39
C GLY A 180 23.03 -11.39 -6.73
N VAL A 181 22.66 -11.87 -7.92
CA VAL A 181 23.03 -13.22 -8.40
C VAL A 181 24.49 -13.26 -8.84
N ALA A 182 25.00 -12.18 -9.46
CA ALA A 182 26.40 -12.10 -9.89
C ALA A 182 27.38 -12.11 -8.70
N ASP A 183 27.09 -11.33 -7.64
CA ASP A 183 27.91 -11.29 -6.43
C ASP A 183 27.92 -12.64 -5.68
N SER A 184 26.78 -13.34 -5.62
CA SER A 184 26.70 -14.67 -4.98
C SER A 184 27.42 -15.78 -5.75
N ALA A 185 27.74 -15.57 -7.02
CA ALA A 185 28.48 -16.51 -7.86
C ALA A 185 30.01 -16.35 -7.73
N ILE A 186 30.49 -15.15 -7.33
CA ILE A 186 31.91 -14.84 -7.14
C ILE A 186 32.42 -15.38 -5.80
N ASP A 187 31.58 -15.39 -4.76
CA ASP A 187 31.96 -15.89 -3.43
C ASP A 187 32.04 -17.44 -3.32
N LYS A 188 31.80 -18.17 -4.40
CA LYS A 188 31.83 -19.65 -4.45
C LYS A 188 33.00 -20.23 -5.25
N GLN A 189 33.97 -19.43 -5.62
CA GLN A 189 35.25 -19.85 -6.19
C GLN A 189 36.37 -19.59 -5.18
#